data_39cb5503844641237873dc9505129940
#
_entry.id   39cb5503844641237873dc9505129940
#
_cell.length_a   1.000
_cell.length_b   1.000
_cell.length_c   1.000
_cell.angle_alpha   90.00
_cell.angle_beta   90.00
_cell.angle_gamma   90.00
#
_symmetry.space_group_name_H-M   'P 1'
#
loop_
_entity.id
_entity.type
_entity.pdbx_description
1 polymer ?
#
loop_
_entity_poly.entity_id
_entity_poly.type
_entity_poly.pdbx_seq_one_letter_code
_entity_poly.pdbx_strand_id
1 'polypeptide(L)'
;MISKEFFKALELVANERGLEKEKILEIMGRGLLNAYKKVHNISENARIEFNEDKNQIILYADYLIVLEPSNPGEISLKEARLKRKTAKVGDTLTIKETPKDFGRIAASSAKQILTQGLKQLEREKTYEIFKARENEMINTEIVSINKDFVTLDLGHNSETSLPRKELLRSDVVEF
;
A
#
# COMPACT_ATOMS: atom_id res chain seq x y z
N MET A 1 -6.70 17.84 8.48
CA MET A 1 -5.45 18.42 7.94
C MET A 1 -4.33 17.46 8.30
N ILE A 2 -3.60 16.99 7.33
CA ILE A 2 -2.38 16.22 7.59
C ILE A 2 -1.24 17.24 7.68
N SER A 3 -0.32 17.02 8.62
CA SER A 3 0.76 17.99 8.80
C SER A 3 1.75 17.93 7.63
N LYS A 4 2.37 19.07 7.33
CA LYS A 4 3.44 19.16 6.34
C LYS A 4 4.61 18.20 6.68
N GLU A 5 4.74 17.88 7.95
CA GLU A 5 5.72 16.94 8.49
C GLU A 5 5.47 15.49 8.04
N PHE A 6 4.22 15.13 7.76
CA PHE A 6 3.86 13.79 7.27
C PHE A 6 4.47 13.49 5.89
N PHE A 7 4.32 14.40 4.93
CA PHE A 7 4.90 14.22 3.60
C PHE A 7 6.43 14.23 3.62
N LYS A 8 7.03 15.07 4.50
CA LYS A 8 8.48 15.07 4.70
C LYS A 8 8.98 13.77 5.32
N ALA A 9 8.29 13.26 6.33
CA ALA A 9 8.64 11.97 6.94
C ALA A 9 8.51 10.82 5.94
N LEU A 10 7.51 10.87 5.08
CA LEU A 10 7.30 9.88 4.03
C LEU A 10 8.42 9.91 2.98
N GLU A 11 8.86 11.09 2.61
CA GLU A 11 9.99 11.29 1.69
C GLU A 11 11.33 10.80 2.29
N LEU A 12 11.58 11.06 3.57
CA LEU A 12 12.73 10.51 4.29
C LEU A 12 12.73 8.99 4.28
N VAL A 13 11.59 8.36 4.61
CA VAL A 13 11.44 6.90 4.61
C VAL A 13 11.63 6.32 3.20
N ALA A 14 11.10 7.00 2.16
CA ALA A 14 11.29 6.59 0.78
C ALA A 14 12.77 6.57 0.40
N ASN A 15 13.50 7.64 0.73
CA ASN A 15 14.93 7.76 0.45
C ASN A 15 15.77 6.75 1.24
N GLU A 16 15.52 6.57 2.55
CA GLU A 16 16.23 5.60 3.39
C GLU A 16 16.07 4.15 2.91
N ARG A 17 14.90 3.81 2.38
CA ARG A 17 14.57 2.46 1.90
C ARG A 17 14.82 2.29 0.40
N GLY A 18 15.20 3.34 -0.31
CA GLY A 18 15.39 3.33 -1.76
C GLY A 18 14.12 2.93 -2.52
N LEU A 19 12.96 3.41 -2.05
CA LEU A 19 11.65 3.16 -2.63
C LEU A 19 11.12 4.41 -3.31
N GLU A 20 10.31 4.23 -4.35
CA GLU A 20 9.64 5.34 -5.03
C GLU A 20 8.51 5.89 -4.15
N LYS A 21 8.51 7.22 -3.93
CA LYS A 21 7.53 7.92 -3.11
C LYS A 21 6.10 7.66 -3.61
N GLU A 22 5.92 7.63 -4.92
CA GLU A 22 4.64 7.41 -5.60
C GLU A 22 4.04 6.04 -5.24
N LYS A 23 4.86 4.99 -5.20
CA LYS A 23 4.43 3.65 -4.81
C LYS A 23 3.99 3.60 -3.34
N ILE A 24 4.70 4.32 -2.47
CA ILE A 24 4.33 4.40 -1.05
C ILE A 24 2.99 5.12 -0.90
N LEU A 25 2.79 6.25 -1.60
CA LEU A 25 1.53 6.99 -1.61
C LEU A 25 0.36 6.15 -2.14
N GLU A 26 0.58 5.37 -3.19
CA GLU A 26 -0.43 4.48 -3.74
C GLU A 26 -0.88 3.40 -2.75
N ILE A 27 0.07 2.74 -2.09
CA ILE A 27 -0.21 1.73 -1.06
C ILE A 27 -0.93 2.35 0.12
N MET A 28 -0.50 3.53 0.56
CA MET A 28 -1.18 4.27 1.61
C MET A 28 -2.61 4.63 1.22
N GLY A 29 -2.81 5.12 0.00
CA GLY A 29 -4.15 5.45 -0.53
C GLY A 29 -5.07 4.23 -0.51
N ARG A 30 -4.61 3.10 -1.02
CA ARG A 30 -5.36 1.83 -0.98
C ARG A 30 -5.67 1.37 0.45
N GLY A 31 -4.68 1.41 1.33
CA GLY A 31 -4.85 1.01 2.73
C GLY A 31 -5.83 1.91 3.50
N LEU A 32 -5.73 3.23 3.33
CA LEU A 32 -6.64 4.20 3.94
C LEU A 32 -8.06 4.06 3.40
N LEU A 33 -8.21 3.83 2.09
CA LEU A 33 -9.50 3.58 1.47
C LEU A 33 -10.18 2.33 2.04
N ASN A 34 -9.41 1.23 2.16
CA ASN A 34 -9.91 -0.01 2.74
C ASN A 34 -10.29 0.14 4.22
N ALA A 35 -9.49 0.88 4.99
CA ALA A 35 -9.81 1.18 6.39
C ALA A 35 -11.09 2.02 6.50
N TYR A 36 -11.27 2.97 5.60
CA TYR A 36 -12.45 3.81 5.56
C TYR A 36 -13.72 3.04 5.12
N LYS A 37 -13.61 2.21 4.08
CA LYS A 37 -14.71 1.35 3.61
C LYS A 37 -15.25 0.39 4.69
N LYS A 38 -14.40 -0.06 5.62
CA LYS A 38 -14.82 -0.90 6.75
C LYS A 38 -15.70 -0.18 7.76
N VAL A 39 -15.58 1.12 7.86
CA VAL A 39 -16.31 1.96 8.84
C VAL A 39 -17.54 2.60 8.20
N HIS A 40 -17.45 2.93 6.91
CA HIS A 40 -18.49 3.65 6.18
C HIS A 40 -18.86 2.88 4.92
N ASN A 41 -20.16 2.84 4.65
CA ASN A 41 -20.70 2.21 3.44
C ASN A 41 -20.60 3.18 2.28
N ILE A 42 -19.45 3.22 1.59
CA ILE A 42 -19.19 4.10 0.44
C ILE A 42 -19.11 3.32 -0.86
N SER A 43 -19.20 4.02 -1.98
CA SER A 43 -19.03 3.46 -3.31
C SER A 43 -17.76 2.61 -3.42
N GLU A 44 -17.85 1.48 -4.10
CA GLU A 44 -16.68 0.65 -4.41
C GLU A 44 -15.66 1.40 -5.29
N ASN A 45 -16.13 2.32 -6.11
CA ASN A 45 -15.32 3.15 -7.01
C ASN A 45 -14.82 4.43 -6.32
N ALA A 46 -14.43 4.35 -5.05
CA ALA A 46 -13.81 5.47 -4.35
C ALA A 46 -12.28 5.43 -4.51
N ARG A 47 -11.66 6.63 -4.57
CA ARG A 47 -10.22 6.80 -4.62
C ARG A 47 -9.75 7.90 -3.69
N ILE A 48 -8.50 7.79 -3.27
CA ILE A 48 -7.84 8.78 -2.43
C ILE A 48 -6.78 9.50 -3.27
N GLU A 49 -6.77 10.81 -3.18
CA GLU A 49 -5.74 11.65 -3.77
C GLU A 49 -4.98 12.41 -2.67
N PHE A 50 -3.66 12.42 -2.79
CA PHE A 50 -2.78 13.17 -1.91
C PHE A 50 -2.43 14.50 -2.59
N ASN A 51 -2.83 15.60 -1.97
CA ASN A 51 -2.47 16.94 -2.43
C ASN A 51 -1.37 17.49 -1.51
N GLU A 52 -0.14 17.46 -1.98
CA GLU A 52 1.04 17.90 -1.23
C GLU A 52 1.05 19.42 -1.02
N ASP A 53 0.66 20.20 -2.04
CA ASP A 53 0.66 21.66 -1.95
C ASP A 53 -0.28 22.17 -0.86
N LYS A 54 -1.43 21.52 -0.70
CA LYS A 54 -2.44 21.88 0.30
C LYS A 54 -2.35 21.08 1.58
N ASN A 55 -1.41 20.13 1.67
CA ASN A 55 -1.28 19.18 2.79
C ASN A 55 -2.62 18.50 3.13
N GLN A 56 -3.29 17.98 2.11
CA GLN A 56 -4.61 17.38 2.26
C GLN A 56 -4.66 15.99 1.61
N ILE A 57 -5.38 15.10 2.27
CA ILE A 57 -5.87 13.88 1.64
C ILE A 57 -7.32 14.12 1.25
N ILE A 58 -7.64 13.83 0.02
CA ILE A 58 -8.98 14.03 -0.52
C ILE A 58 -9.52 12.67 -0.93
N LEU A 59 -10.71 12.36 -0.44
CA LEU A 59 -11.47 11.18 -0.86
C LEU A 59 -12.45 11.59 -1.96
N TYR A 60 -12.36 10.93 -3.08
CA TYR A 60 -13.33 11.02 -4.17
C TYR A 60 -14.09 9.70 -4.27
N ALA A 61 -15.40 9.80 -4.43
CA ALA A 61 -16.26 8.66 -4.68
C ALA A 61 -17.04 8.89 -5.97
N ASP A 62 -17.04 7.89 -6.83
CA ASP A 62 -17.76 7.90 -8.10
C ASP A 62 -19.09 7.16 -7.91
N TYR A 63 -20.20 7.85 -8.17
CA TYR A 63 -21.56 7.34 -8.04
C TYR A 63 -22.22 7.24 -9.40
N LEU A 64 -22.85 6.12 -9.67
CA LEU A 64 -23.73 5.96 -10.81
C LEU A 64 -25.07 6.64 -10.54
N ILE A 65 -25.52 7.49 -11.45
CA ILE A 65 -26.79 8.20 -11.32
C ILE A 65 -27.93 7.29 -11.78
N VAL A 66 -28.84 6.98 -10.87
CA VAL A 66 -30.00 6.12 -11.11
C VAL A 66 -31.29 6.83 -10.68
N LEU A 67 -32.46 6.28 -11.05
CA LEU A 67 -33.74 6.80 -10.58
C LEU A 67 -33.97 6.47 -9.11
N GLU A 68 -33.75 5.20 -8.74
CA GLU A 68 -33.90 4.67 -7.39
C GLU A 68 -32.59 3.94 -6.99
N PRO A 69 -31.79 4.51 -6.07
CA PRO A 69 -30.55 3.89 -5.63
C PRO A 69 -30.83 2.62 -4.82
N SER A 70 -30.20 1.52 -5.19
CA SER A 70 -30.27 0.23 -4.52
C SER A 70 -28.94 -0.19 -3.88
N ASN A 71 -27.83 0.41 -4.34
CA ASN A 71 -26.48 0.07 -3.92
C ASN A 71 -25.72 1.29 -3.39
N PRO A 72 -24.68 1.10 -2.55
CA PRO A 72 -23.88 2.19 -2.00
C PRO A 72 -23.15 3.05 -3.07
N GLY A 73 -22.91 2.48 -4.26
CA GLY A 73 -22.29 3.18 -5.39
C GLY A 73 -23.25 3.96 -6.28
N GLU A 74 -24.52 4.09 -5.88
CA GLU A 74 -25.57 4.74 -6.66
C GLU A 74 -26.07 6.00 -5.95
N ILE A 75 -26.47 6.99 -6.75
CA ILE A 75 -27.06 8.23 -6.27
C ILE A 75 -28.33 8.55 -7.07
N SER A 76 -29.34 9.07 -6.40
CA SER A 76 -30.57 9.46 -7.08
C SER A 76 -30.36 10.65 -8.02
N LEU A 77 -31.11 10.68 -9.13
CA LEU A 77 -31.06 11.81 -10.08
C LEU A 77 -31.39 13.16 -9.40
N LYS A 78 -32.25 13.14 -8.38
CA LYS A 78 -32.57 14.36 -7.62
C LYS A 78 -31.37 14.89 -6.87
N GLU A 79 -30.67 14.04 -6.14
CA GLU A 79 -29.47 14.42 -5.38
C GLU A 79 -28.29 14.77 -6.31
N ALA A 80 -28.13 14.02 -7.41
CA ALA A 80 -27.12 14.32 -8.42
C ALA A 80 -27.31 15.72 -9.04
N ARG A 81 -28.56 16.12 -9.31
CA ARG A 81 -28.89 17.45 -9.85
C ARG A 81 -28.65 18.59 -8.88
N LEU A 82 -28.67 18.36 -7.58
CA LEU A 82 -28.28 19.35 -6.57
C LEU A 82 -26.78 19.69 -6.66
N LYS A 83 -25.95 18.72 -7.07
CA LYS A 83 -24.51 18.86 -7.21
C LYS A 83 -24.09 19.25 -8.64
N ARG A 84 -24.77 18.70 -9.66
CA ARG A 84 -24.52 18.98 -11.09
C ARG A 84 -25.86 19.10 -11.82
N LYS A 85 -26.27 20.32 -12.15
CA LYS A 85 -27.58 20.62 -12.79
C LYS A 85 -27.84 19.84 -14.09
N THR A 86 -26.77 19.50 -14.83
CA THR A 86 -26.84 18.80 -16.12
C THR A 86 -26.82 17.27 -15.99
N ALA A 87 -26.90 16.73 -14.78
CA ALA A 87 -26.84 15.30 -14.52
C ALA A 87 -27.99 14.53 -15.17
N LYS A 88 -27.67 13.39 -15.79
CA LYS A 88 -28.61 12.45 -16.41
C LYS A 88 -28.48 11.07 -15.79
N VAL A 89 -29.54 10.28 -15.88
CA VAL A 89 -29.49 8.87 -15.49
C VAL A 89 -28.51 8.11 -16.38
N GLY A 90 -27.66 7.29 -15.79
CA GLY A 90 -26.58 6.56 -16.44
C GLY A 90 -25.24 7.30 -16.45
N ASP A 91 -25.22 8.59 -16.08
CA ASP A 91 -23.94 9.31 -15.91
C ASP A 91 -23.25 8.89 -14.62
N THR A 92 -21.92 9.06 -14.59
CA THR A 92 -21.12 8.96 -13.35
C THR A 92 -20.89 10.35 -12.77
N LEU A 93 -21.11 10.49 -11.47
CA LEU A 93 -20.88 11.72 -10.72
C LEU A 93 -19.78 11.49 -9.68
N THR A 94 -18.65 12.16 -9.87
CA THR A 94 -17.56 12.17 -8.88
C THR A 94 -17.88 13.20 -7.79
N ILE A 95 -17.93 12.73 -6.56
CA ILE A 95 -18.18 13.57 -5.38
C ILE A 95 -16.92 13.59 -4.53
N LYS A 96 -16.51 14.80 -4.14
CA LYS A 96 -15.48 14.98 -3.14
C LYS A 96 -16.10 14.73 -1.77
N GLU A 97 -15.76 13.59 -1.19
CA GLU A 97 -16.14 13.24 0.16
C GLU A 97 -14.91 13.35 1.07
N THR A 98 -14.97 14.25 2.05
CA THR A 98 -13.94 14.31 3.09
C THR A 98 -14.67 14.33 4.43
N PRO A 99 -15.09 13.16 4.94
CA PRO A 99 -15.81 13.09 6.20
C PRO A 99 -14.95 13.61 7.34
N LYS A 100 -15.59 14.16 8.36
CA LYS A 100 -14.90 14.72 9.54
C LYS A 100 -14.03 13.66 10.24
N ASP A 101 -14.45 12.40 10.20
CA ASP A 101 -13.76 11.29 10.85
C ASP A 101 -12.59 10.72 10.03
N PHE A 102 -12.48 11.06 8.75
CA PHE A 102 -11.43 10.52 7.86
C PHE A 102 -10.03 10.81 8.40
N GLY A 103 -9.78 12.01 8.89
CA GLY A 103 -8.49 12.38 9.48
C GLY A 103 -8.11 11.51 10.68
N ARG A 104 -9.08 11.15 11.52
CA ARG A 104 -8.88 10.27 12.69
C ARG A 104 -8.57 8.83 12.28
N ILE A 105 -9.36 8.30 11.34
CA ILE A 105 -9.14 6.95 10.79
C ILE A 105 -7.78 6.89 10.09
N ALA A 106 -7.45 7.89 9.29
CA ALA A 106 -6.16 7.99 8.63
C ALA A 106 -5.00 8.01 9.64
N ALA A 107 -5.09 8.81 10.69
CA ALA A 107 -4.05 8.89 11.70
C ALA A 107 -3.86 7.59 12.49
N SER A 108 -4.95 6.90 12.85
CA SER A 108 -4.88 5.63 13.59
C SER A 108 -4.36 4.47 12.75
N SER A 109 -4.69 4.45 11.46
CA SER A 109 -4.33 3.36 10.55
C SER A 109 -3.02 3.59 9.81
N ALA A 110 -2.56 4.84 9.69
CA ALA A 110 -1.40 5.21 8.87
C ALA A 110 -0.13 4.43 9.22
N LYS A 111 0.20 4.31 10.50
CA LYS A 111 1.40 3.58 10.96
C LYS A 111 1.37 2.11 10.52
N GLN A 112 0.23 1.44 10.69
CA GLN A 112 0.09 0.04 10.33
C GLN A 112 0.14 -0.16 8.81
N ILE A 113 -0.57 0.68 8.06
CA ILE A 113 -0.60 0.64 6.60
C ILE A 113 0.80 0.89 6.03
N LEU A 114 1.52 1.88 6.57
CA LEU A 114 2.89 2.19 6.16
C LEU A 114 3.83 1.02 6.44
N THR A 115 3.79 0.45 7.64
CA THR A 115 4.64 -0.68 8.00
C THR A 115 4.39 -1.90 7.13
N GLN A 116 3.12 -2.24 6.87
CA GLN A 116 2.76 -3.37 6.00
C GLN A 116 3.10 -3.09 4.54
N GLY A 117 2.82 -1.89 4.06
CA GLY A 117 3.10 -1.49 2.69
C GLY A 117 4.59 -1.45 2.38
N LEU A 118 5.40 -0.92 3.29
CA LEU A 118 6.86 -0.93 3.14
C LEU A 118 7.42 -2.34 3.06
N LYS A 119 6.97 -3.24 3.95
CA LYS A 119 7.39 -4.65 3.89
C LYS A 119 7.02 -5.32 2.58
N GLN A 120 5.88 -4.97 2.01
CA GLN A 120 5.46 -5.51 0.71
C GLN A 120 6.36 -4.99 -0.41
N LEU A 121 6.61 -3.69 -0.47
CA LEU A 121 7.50 -3.09 -1.48
C LEU A 121 8.94 -3.61 -1.38
N GLU A 122 9.45 -3.79 -0.16
CA GLU A 122 10.77 -4.39 0.07
C GLU A 122 10.82 -5.82 -0.49
N ARG A 123 9.77 -6.63 -0.25
CA ARG A 123 9.67 -7.98 -0.82
C ARG A 123 9.61 -7.99 -2.34
N GLU A 124 8.83 -7.09 -2.93
CA GLU A 124 8.71 -6.96 -4.39
C GLU A 124 10.06 -6.57 -4.99
N LYS A 125 10.74 -5.57 -4.43
CA LYS A 125 12.07 -5.16 -4.85
C LYS A 125 13.10 -6.28 -4.72
N THR A 126 13.11 -6.97 -3.59
CA THR A 126 13.97 -8.13 -3.37
C THR A 126 13.69 -9.24 -4.38
N TYR A 127 12.42 -9.53 -4.63
CA TYR A 127 12.02 -10.52 -5.62
C TYR A 127 12.54 -10.16 -7.03
N GLU A 128 12.40 -8.90 -7.46
CA GLU A 128 12.90 -8.45 -8.77
C GLU A 128 14.42 -8.63 -8.89
N ILE A 129 15.18 -8.27 -7.84
CA ILE A 129 16.64 -8.41 -7.81
C ILE A 129 17.05 -9.89 -7.98
N PHE A 130 16.45 -10.78 -7.20
CA PHE A 130 16.83 -12.20 -7.24
C PHE A 130 16.21 -12.95 -8.42
N LYS A 131 15.07 -12.50 -8.92
CA LYS A 131 14.48 -13.06 -10.15
C LYS A 131 15.38 -12.81 -11.36
N ALA A 132 16.02 -11.64 -11.46
CA ALA A 132 16.97 -11.35 -12.52
C ALA A 132 18.25 -12.22 -12.45
N ARG A 133 18.56 -12.76 -11.27
CA ARG A 133 19.74 -13.60 -10.99
C ARG A 133 19.40 -15.09 -10.85
N GLU A 134 18.21 -15.48 -11.28
CA GLU A 134 17.80 -16.88 -11.26
C GLU A 134 18.77 -17.74 -12.11
N ASN A 135 19.20 -18.89 -11.58
CA ASN A 135 20.22 -19.77 -12.10
C ASN A 135 21.67 -19.24 -12.08
N GLU A 136 21.93 -18.18 -11.36
CA GLU A 136 23.31 -17.72 -11.10
C GLU A 136 23.84 -18.31 -9.78
N MET A 137 25.16 -18.51 -9.73
CA MET A 137 25.84 -18.78 -8.46
C MET A 137 26.04 -17.47 -7.71
N ILE A 138 25.69 -17.48 -6.41
CA ILE A 138 25.89 -16.34 -5.53
C ILE A 138 26.78 -16.72 -4.35
N ASN A 139 27.67 -15.84 -3.96
CA ASN A 139 28.43 -15.97 -2.73
C ASN A 139 27.64 -15.34 -1.60
N THR A 140 27.48 -16.07 -0.51
CA THR A 140 26.70 -15.65 0.65
C THR A 140 27.47 -15.88 1.93
N GLU A 141 27.12 -15.16 2.99
CA GLU A 141 27.65 -15.35 4.33
C GLU A 141 26.69 -16.19 5.17
N ILE A 142 27.24 -17.05 6.03
CA ILE A 142 26.45 -17.84 6.98
C ILE A 142 26.15 -16.96 8.21
N VAL A 143 24.88 -16.70 8.45
CA VAL A 143 24.40 -15.90 9.60
C VAL A 143 24.20 -16.77 10.82
N SER A 144 23.62 -17.94 10.63
CA SER A 144 23.37 -18.89 11.73
C SER A 144 23.29 -20.33 11.23
N ILE A 145 23.60 -21.24 12.16
CA ILE A 145 23.58 -22.68 11.91
C ILE A 145 22.68 -23.32 12.95
N ASN A 146 21.69 -24.07 12.49
CA ASN A 146 20.77 -24.87 13.31
C ASN A 146 20.94 -26.35 12.96
N LYS A 147 20.27 -27.24 13.71
CA LYS A 147 20.32 -28.69 13.46
C LYS A 147 19.89 -29.07 12.04
N ASP A 148 18.85 -28.40 11.53
CA ASP A 148 18.19 -28.77 10.27
C ASP A 148 18.48 -27.79 9.13
N PHE A 149 18.85 -26.55 9.45
CA PHE A 149 19.00 -25.46 8.47
C PHE A 149 20.25 -24.63 8.73
N VAL A 150 20.79 -24.08 7.66
CA VAL A 150 21.80 -23.03 7.67
C VAL A 150 21.15 -21.76 7.11
N THR A 151 21.22 -20.66 7.86
CA THR A 151 20.71 -19.37 7.42
C THR A 151 21.82 -18.61 6.72
N LEU A 152 21.54 -18.16 5.51
CA LEU A 152 22.45 -17.46 4.62
C LEU A 152 21.96 -16.01 4.42
N ASP A 153 22.89 -15.06 4.50
CA ASP A 153 22.61 -13.67 4.13
C ASP A 153 22.84 -13.50 2.62
N LEU A 154 21.79 -13.17 1.91
CA LEU A 154 21.83 -12.89 0.47
C LEU A 154 22.16 -11.43 0.15
N GLY A 155 22.31 -10.59 1.16
CA GLY A 155 22.36 -9.14 1.03
C GLY A 155 20.96 -8.53 0.86
N HIS A 156 20.90 -7.21 0.73
CA HIS A 156 19.64 -6.46 0.59
C HIS A 156 18.60 -6.71 1.70
N ASN A 157 19.06 -6.92 2.94
CA ASN A 157 18.22 -7.32 4.08
C ASN A 157 17.41 -8.60 3.83
N SER A 158 17.96 -9.53 3.07
CA SER A 158 17.29 -10.78 2.72
C SER A 158 18.09 -11.98 3.17
N GLU A 159 17.46 -12.83 3.94
CA GLU A 159 18.01 -14.08 4.40
C GLU A 159 17.24 -15.25 3.80
N THR A 160 17.92 -16.36 3.59
CA THR A 160 17.32 -17.62 3.19
C THR A 160 17.80 -18.76 4.07
N SER A 161 16.99 -19.82 4.18
CA SER A 161 17.35 -21.01 4.94
C SER A 161 17.60 -22.15 3.99
N LEU A 162 18.83 -22.68 4.03
CA LEU A 162 19.25 -23.86 3.26
C LEU A 162 19.14 -25.08 4.17
N PRO A 163 18.37 -26.12 3.82
CA PRO A 163 18.36 -27.37 4.54
C PRO A 163 19.75 -28.00 4.56
N ARG A 164 20.19 -28.53 5.71
CA ARG A 164 21.54 -29.15 5.81
C ARG A 164 21.75 -30.33 4.87
N LYS A 165 20.71 -31.00 4.47
CA LYS A 165 20.76 -32.09 3.47
C LYS A 165 21.18 -31.62 2.07
N GLU A 166 21.06 -30.33 1.78
CA GLU A 166 21.48 -29.71 0.50
C GLU A 166 22.96 -29.30 0.52
N LEU A 167 23.63 -29.34 1.67
CA LEU A 167 25.05 -29.10 1.78
C LEU A 167 25.84 -30.23 1.14
N LEU A 168 26.99 -29.92 0.56
CA LEU A 168 27.91 -30.93 0.05
C LEU A 168 28.54 -31.67 1.24
N ARG A 169 28.90 -32.93 1.03
CA ARG A 169 29.55 -33.75 2.08
C ARG A 169 30.90 -33.23 2.51
N SER A 170 31.54 -32.40 1.68
CA SER A 170 32.80 -31.71 1.94
C SER A 170 32.65 -30.45 2.77
N ASP A 171 31.41 -29.92 2.90
CA ASP A 171 31.18 -28.67 3.61
C ASP A 171 31.19 -28.91 5.11
N VAL A 172 32.25 -28.45 5.76
CA VAL A 172 32.38 -28.49 7.21
C VAL A 172 31.75 -27.21 7.75
N VAL A 173 30.47 -27.32 8.16
CA VAL A 173 29.75 -26.21 8.78
C VAL A 173 29.61 -26.53 10.27
N GLU A 174 30.44 -25.88 11.09
CA GLU A 174 30.45 -26.04 12.56
C GLU A 174 29.59 -24.98 13.24
N PHE A 175 29.09 -25.30 14.46
CA PHE A 175 28.34 -24.39 15.30
C PHE A 175 29.24 -23.42 16.04
#